data_c286e2d84034c9a08c8ed87758411631
#
_entry.id   c286e2d84034c9a08c8ed87758411631
#
_cell.length_a   1.000
_cell.length_b   1.000
_cell.length_c   1.000
_cell.angle_alpha   90.00
_cell.angle_beta   90.00
_cell.angle_gamma   90.00
#
_symmetry.space_group_name_H-M   'P 1'
#
loop_
_entity.id
_entity.type
_entity.pdbx_description
1 polymer ?
#
loop_
_entity_poly.entity_id
_entity_poly.type
_entity_poly.pdbx_seq_one_letter_code
_entity_poly.pdbx_strand_id
1 'polypeptide(L)'
;MDALIGNDVITQEDKIQKYCMEYEQYNTNGEMDSAAVAAANAYRDYPYDWRIIDIYCRSLTRGYSQHPGEKLPELRMLCQMVKDKCPDAKIRMHAVYSMLFAENDDLVEEWFEEVPGTYDFSEGERREDRYLERNQIDKYRYYKQRNMMQLYRYLFEKLGANPSTVQEKINALQVRASLQDALFGGENAICEKYRYAFNQLLLSAAFFECGQKQEGYSALEKSIKGFVEWFSIPQNEELYFSGLFDTLKPVKRTKSVDSVVPFLVGDRQLKGFENVSHEDKFVSLTQELQQTVSL
;
A
#
# COMPACT_ATOMS: atom_id res chain seq x y z
N MET A 1 1.99 44.57 15.01
CA MET A 1 2.73 43.39 15.49
C MET A 1 2.03 42.10 15.12
N ASP A 2 0.69 42.08 15.11
CA ASP A 2 -0.14 40.86 14.80
C ASP A 2 -0.04 40.35 13.35
N ALA A 3 0.22 41.23 12.37
CA ALA A 3 0.34 40.85 10.97
C ALA A 3 1.64 40.06 10.63
N LEU A 4 2.68 40.23 11.42
CA LEU A 4 3.96 39.50 11.24
C LEU A 4 3.89 38.10 11.84
N ILE A 5 3.16 37.92 12.94
CA ILE A 5 2.98 36.60 13.57
C ILE A 5 2.14 35.67 12.67
N GLY A 6 1.12 36.21 11.99
CA GLY A 6 0.27 35.44 11.10
C GLY A 6 1.00 34.91 9.87
N ASN A 7 1.87 35.68 9.27
CA ASN A 7 2.63 35.28 8.08
C ASN A 7 3.71 34.23 8.39
N ASP A 8 4.38 34.34 9.54
CA ASP A 8 5.39 33.34 9.93
C ASP A 8 4.76 31.99 10.30
N VAL A 9 3.59 31.99 10.91
CA VAL A 9 2.86 30.76 11.24
C VAL A 9 2.37 30.06 9.97
N ILE A 10 1.83 30.79 9.01
CA ILE A 10 1.39 30.23 7.71
C ILE A 10 2.60 29.67 6.94
N THR A 11 3.70 30.37 6.87
CA THR A 11 4.93 29.90 6.19
C THR A 11 5.54 28.66 6.84
N GLN A 12 5.48 28.54 8.16
CA GLN A 12 5.97 27.35 8.87
C GLN A 12 5.07 26.14 8.57
N GLU A 13 3.76 26.30 8.64
CA GLU A 13 2.80 25.23 8.32
C GLU A 13 2.95 24.76 6.87
N ASP A 14 3.06 25.68 5.92
CA ASP A 14 3.27 25.34 4.51
C ASP A 14 4.57 24.54 4.29
N LYS A 15 5.66 24.89 5.00
CA LYS A 15 6.92 24.14 4.91
C LYS A 15 6.79 22.74 5.49
N ILE A 16 6.15 22.59 6.64
CA ILE A 16 5.91 21.30 7.27
C ILE A 16 5.06 20.43 6.34
N GLN A 17 3.97 20.96 5.81
CA GLN A 17 3.11 20.26 4.87
C GLN A 17 3.88 19.85 3.60
N LYS A 18 4.74 20.71 3.07
CA LYS A 18 5.60 20.40 1.93
C LYS A 18 6.52 19.21 2.23
N TYR A 19 7.20 19.18 3.38
CA TYR A 19 8.04 18.05 3.78
C TYR A 19 7.25 16.75 3.88
N CYS A 20 6.07 16.79 4.49
CA CYS A 20 5.20 15.60 4.58
C CYS A 20 4.79 15.09 3.19
N MET A 21 4.40 16.00 2.27
CA MET A 21 4.02 15.64 0.90
C MET A 21 5.20 15.06 0.11
N GLU A 22 6.38 15.67 0.22
CA GLU A 22 7.61 15.22 -0.45
C GLU A 22 8.01 13.82 0.03
N TYR A 23 7.99 13.57 1.33
CA TYR A 23 8.23 12.25 1.89
C TYR A 23 7.25 11.21 1.37
N GLU A 24 5.95 11.50 1.39
CA GLU A 24 4.92 10.57 0.91
C GLU A 24 5.02 10.32 -0.60
N GLN A 25 5.45 11.30 -1.37
CA GLN A 25 5.69 11.14 -2.80
C GLN A 25 6.85 10.17 -3.06
N TYR A 26 8.02 10.39 -2.45
CA TYR A 26 9.16 9.48 -2.57
C TYR A 26 8.81 8.08 -2.08
N ASN A 27 8.10 7.98 -0.96
CA ASN A 27 7.65 6.73 -0.40
C ASN A 27 6.70 5.96 -1.35
N THR A 28 5.77 6.66 -1.99
CA THR A 28 4.83 6.08 -2.96
C THR A 28 5.53 5.61 -4.23
N ASN A 29 6.57 6.32 -4.66
CA ASN A 29 7.38 5.98 -5.83
C ASN A 29 8.37 4.84 -5.55
N GLY A 30 8.57 4.45 -4.29
CA GLY A 30 9.58 3.45 -3.91
C GLY A 30 11.01 4.02 -3.81
N GLU A 31 11.16 5.34 -3.82
CA GLU A 31 12.45 6.07 -3.73
C GLU A 31 12.87 6.19 -2.25
N MET A 32 13.22 5.05 -1.62
CA MET A 32 13.42 4.96 -0.17
C MET A 32 14.56 5.85 0.35
N ASP A 33 15.66 5.96 -0.40
CA ASP A 33 16.80 6.79 0.00
C ASP A 33 16.42 8.28 -0.04
N SER A 34 15.69 8.72 -1.08
CA SER A 34 15.18 10.08 -1.18
C SER A 34 14.19 10.40 -0.06
N ALA A 35 13.30 9.46 0.26
CA ALA A 35 12.36 9.58 1.38
C ALA A 35 13.11 9.72 2.72
N ALA A 36 14.16 8.93 2.96
CA ALA A 36 14.96 9.01 4.18
C ALA A 36 15.69 10.36 4.32
N VAL A 37 16.26 10.86 3.23
CA VAL A 37 16.92 12.17 3.20
C VAL A 37 15.91 13.30 3.46
N ALA A 38 14.74 13.25 2.82
CA ALA A 38 13.68 14.23 3.03
C ALA A 38 13.20 14.25 4.49
N ALA A 39 12.97 13.07 5.08
CA ALA A 39 12.55 12.94 6.48
C ALA A 39 13.63 13.45 7.46
N ALA A 40 14.91 13.16 7.21
CA ALA A 40 16.02 13.63 8.05
C ALA A 40 16.18 15.14 7.98
N ASN A 41 16.04 15.74 6.80
CA ASN A 41 16.08 17.20 6.62
C ASN A 41 14.89 17.87 7.34
N ALA A 42 13.69 17.30 7.19
CA ALA A 42 12.51 17.80 7.87
C ALA A 42 12.67 17.75 9.39
N TYR A 43 13.20 16.64 9.93
CA TYR A 43 13.40 16.47 11.37
C TYR A 43 14.47 17.44 11.93
N ARG A 44 15.52 17.69 11.17
CA ARG A 44 16.52 18.72 11.54
C ARG A 44 15.90 20.13 11.64
N ASP A 45 14.99 20.46 10.70
CA ASP A 45 14.38 21.79 10.64
C ASP A 45 13.20 21.96 11.61
N TYR A 46 12.45 20.88 11.89
CA TYR A 46 11.24 20.88 12.72
C TYR A 46 11.18 19.69 13.71
N PRO A 47 12.12 19.59 14.66
CA PRO A 47 12.27 18.40 15.53
C PRO A 47 11.14 18.21 16.56
N TYR A 48 10.25 19.18 16.69
CA TYR A 48 9.16 19.18 17.66
C TYR A 48 7.75 19.06 17.03
N ASP A 49 7.64 19.01 15.71
CA ASP A 49 6.37 18.79 15.03
C ASP A 49 6.08 17.29 14.95
N TRP A 50 4.92 16.86 15.46
CA TRP A 50 4.56 15.46 15.54
C TRP A 50 4.48 14.76 14.17
N ARG A 51 4.06 15.45 13.12
CA ARG A 51 3.99 14.94 11.75
C ARG A 51 5.39 14.65 11.20
N ILE A 52 6.31 15.53 11.51
CA ILE A 52 7.72 15.40 11.11
C ILE A 52 8.39 14.26 11.89
N ILE A 53 8.14 14.16 13.18
CA ILE A 53 8.64 13.04 13.99
C ILE A 53 8.08 11.72 13.45
N ASP A 54 6.80 11.68 13.06
CA ASP A 54 6.16 10.49 12.48
C ASP A 54 6.87 10.03 11.19
N ILE A 55 7.04 10.92 10.20
CA ILE A 55 7.70 10.56 8.95
C ILE A 55 9.17 10.15 9.17
N TYR A 56 9.84 10.76 10.13
CA TYR A 56 11.22 10.41 10.48
C TYR A 56 11.29 9.02 11.14
N CYS A 57 10.43 8.70 12.11
CA CYS A 57 10.33 7.36 12.69
C CYS A 57 10.04 6.30 11.62
N ARG A 58 9.11 6.55 10.71
CA ARG A 58 8.79 5.64 9.60
C ARG A 58 9.98 5.43 8.66
N SER A 59 10.77 6.48 8.42
CA SER A 59 11.99 6.37 7.60
C SER A 59 13.08 5.56 8.29
N LEU A 60 13.28 5.75 9.60
CA LEU A 60 14.23 4.97 10.40
C LEU A 60 13.85 3.49 10.45
N THR A 61 12.55 3.18 10.60
CA THR A 61 12.03 1.80 10.61
C THR A 61 12.34 1.07 9.31
N ARG A 62 12.22 1.74 8.16
CA ARG A 62 12.51 1.17 6.84
C ARG A 62 14.00 0.98 6.60
N GLY A 63 14.82 1.96 7.01
CA GLY A 63 16.28 1.85 6.98
C GLY A 63 16.83 0.73 7.89
N TYR A 64 16.07 0.33 8.91
CA TYR A 64 16.43 -0.74 9.82
C TYR A 64 16.69 -2.09 9.13
N SER A 65 15.93 -2.39 8.06
CA SER A 65 16.13 -3.63 7.28
C SER A 65 17.49 -3.69 6.57
N GLN A 66 18.10 -2.53 6.31
CA GLN A 66 19.40 -2.43 5.63
C GLN A 66 20.57 -2.36 6.64
N HIS A 67 20.37 -1.69 7.77
CA HIS A 67 21.36 -1.48 8.82
C HIS A 67 20.77 -1.73 10.22
N PRO A 68 20.45 -3.00 10.57
CA PRO A 68 19.81 -3.32 11.85
C PRO A 68 20.73 -2.92 13.02
N GLY A 69 20.19 -2.14 13.95
CA GLY A 69 20.81 -1.82 15.23
C GLY A 69 21.40 -0.43 15.38
N GLU A 70 21.90 0.24 14.33
CA GLU A 70 22.54 1.56 14.47
C GLU A 70 21.55 2.65 14.91
N LYS A 71 20.34 2.63 14.36
CA LYS A 71 19.30 3.64 14.58
C LYS A 71 18.23 3.23 15.58
N LEU A 72 18.25 2.01 16.07
CA LEU A 72 17.23 1.50 16.98
C LEU A 72 17.10 2.30 18.29
N PRO A 73 18.19 2.74 18.96
CA PRO A 73 18.06 3.54 20.18
C PRO A 73 17.36 4.88 19.94
N GLU A 74 17.66 5.55 18.83
CA GLU A 74 17.01 6.80 18.45
C GLU A 74 15.53 6.58 18.13
N LEU A 75 15.22 5.57 17.32
CA LEU A 75 13.84 5.21 16.98
C LEU A 75 13.02 4.87 18.23
N ARG A 76 13.56 4.05 19.14
CA ARG A 76 12.90 3.68 20.40
C ARG A 76 12.58 4.91 21.24
N MET A 77 13.54 5.83 21.40
CA MET A 77 13.34 7.08 22.15
C MET A 77 12.23 7.93 21.55
N LEU A 78 12.25 8.10 20.22
CA LEU A 78 11.24 8.92 19.51
C LEU A 78 9.85 8.28 19.56
N CYS A 79 9.75 6.98 19.32
CA CYS A 79 8.48 6.26 19.36
C CYS A 79 7.87 6.27 20.77
N GLN A 80 8.69 6.09 21.80
CA GLN A 80 8.23 6.21 23.20
C GLN A 80 7.71 7.63 23.49
N MET A 81 8.45 8.65 23.08
CA MET A 81 8.02 10.05 23.27
C MET A 81 6.70 10.33 22.53
N VAL A 82 6.56 9.84 21.29
CA VAL A 82 5.33 10.00 20.49
C VAL A 82 4.16 9.28 21.17
N LYS A 83 4.35 8.03 21.59
CA LYS A 83 3.35 7.24 22.31
C LYS A 83 2.81 7.98 23.53
N ASP A 84 3.70 8.54 24.34
CA ASP A 84 3.35 9.14 25.63
C ASP A 84 2.77 10.54 25.53
N LYS A 85 3.17 11.33 24.51
CA LYS A 85 2.91 12.77 24.50
C LYS A 85 2.18 13.30 23.27
N CYS A 86 2.14 12.55 22.15
CA CYS A 86 1.48 13.04 20.95
C CYS A 86 -0.04 13.06 21.12
N PRO A 87 -0.72 14.18 20.84
CA PRO A 87 -2.19 14.25 20.96
C PRO A 87 -2.89 13.47 19.84
N ASP A 88 -2.23 13.26 18.69
CA ASP A 88 -2.80 12.57 17.53
C ASP A 88 -2.72 11.05 17.70
N ALA A 89 -3.88 10.40 17.81
CA ALA A 89 -3.98 8.96 17.98
C ALA A 89 -3.40 8.15 16.81
N LYS A 90 -3.50 8.68 15.58
CA LYS A 90 -2.95 8.02 14.39
C LYS A 90 -1.42 8.01 14.42
N ILE A 91 -0.82 9.15 14.78
CA ILE A 91 0.63 9.28 14.91
C ILE A 91 1.16 8.38 16.05
N ARG A 92 0.45 8.31 17.20
CA ARG A 92 0.81 7.35 18.26
C ARG A 92 0.81 5.91 17.78
N MET A 93 -0.20 5.53 17.00
CA MET A 93 -0.29 4.18 16.45
C MET A 93 0.83 3.88 15.45
N HIS A 94 1.23 4.85 14.62
CA HIS A 94 2.38 4.68 13.72
C HIS A 94 3.68 4.44 14.49
N ALA A 95 3.87 5.11 15.63
CA ALA A 95 5.03 4.87 16.50
C ALA A 95 5.05 3.45 17.07
N VAL A 96 3.90 2.95 17.55
CA VAL A 96 3.74 1.56 18.00
C VAL A 96 4.10 0.60 16.87
N TYR A 97 3.53 0.76 15.67
CA TYR A 97 3.84 -0.08 14.52
C TYR A 97 5.31 -0.03 14.12
N SER A 98 5.94 1.14 14.18
CA SER A 98 7.37 1.26 13.90
C SER A 98 8.21 0.39 14.86
N MET A 99 7.84 0.33 16.11
CA MET A 99 8.52 -0.50 17.11
C MET A 99 8.22 -1.99 16.94
N LEU A 100 7.00 -2.39 16.57
CA LEU A 100 6.66 -3.78 16.25
C LEU A 100 7.53 -4.37 15.12
N PHE A 101 8.02 -3.52 14.21
CA PHE A 101 8.91 -3.95 13.12
C PHE A 101 10.40 -3.87 13.49
N ALA A 102 10.78 -2.99 14.39
CA ALA A 102 12.18 -2.69 14.68
C ALA A 102 12.69 -3.34 15.97
N GLU A 103 11.80 -3.70 16.90
CA GLU A 103 12.18 -4.27 18.19
C GLU A 103 12.49 -5.77 18.06
N ASN A 104 13.29 -6.29 18.97
CA ASN A 104 13.54 -7.73 19.08
C ASN A 104 12.37 -8.46 19.76
N ASP A 105 12.32 -9.78 19.60
CA ASP A 105 11.22 -10.62 20.05
C ASP A 105 10.95 -10.54 21.56
N ASP A 106 11.97 -10.25 22.37
CA ASP A 106 11.83 -10.20 23.84
C ASP A 106 11.12 -8.92 24.32
N LEU A 107 11.25 -7.83 23.56
CA LEU A 107 10.70 -6.51 23.92
C LEU A 107 9.45 -6.13 23.08
N VAL A 108 9.20 -6.83 22.00
CA VAL A 108 8.09 -6.52 21.09
C VAL A 108 6.72 -6.74 21.76
N GLU A 109 6.60 -7.68 22.68
CA GLU A 109 5.34 -7.98 23.37
C GLU A 109 4.79 -6.77 24.14
N GLU A 110 5.66 -5.93 24.74
CA GLU A 110 5.24 -4.70 25.41
C GLU A 110 4.56 -3.72 24.45
N TRP A 111 4.99 -3.71 23.16
CA TRP A 111 4.38 -2.88 22.13
C TRP A 111 3.10 -3.50 21.58
N PHE A 112 2.98 -4.83 21.56
CA PHE A 112 1.74 -5.50 21.19
C PHE A 112 0.59 -5.22 22.17
N GLU A 113 0.89 -5.05 23.45
CA GLU A 113 -0.13 -4.69 24.45
C GLU A 113 -0.74 -3.31 24.21
N GLU A 114 -0.02 -2.41 23.53
CA GLU A 114 -0.49 -1.08 23.16
C GLU A 114 -1.35 -1.07 21.88
N VAL A 115 -1.31 -2.14 21.09
CA VAL A 115 -2.18 -2.26 19.91
C VAL A 115 -3.60 -2.50 20.42
N PRO A 116 -4.56 -1.59 20.10
CA PRO A 116 -5.94 -1.83 20.45
C PRO A 116 -6.38 -3.20 19.98
N GLY A 117 -6.76 -4.06 20.91
CA GLY A 117 -7.19 -5.42 20.60
C GLY A 117 -8.26 -5.39 19.54
N THR A 118 -7.90 -5.90 18.40
CA THR A 118 -8.72 -6.11 17.22
C THR A 118 -9.46 -4.90 16.63
N TYR A 119 -8.92 -4.51 15.52
CA TYR A 119 -9.61 -3.93 14.39
C TYR A 119 -10.34 -2.61 14.68
N ASP A 120 -9.95 -1.60 13.93
CA ASP A 120 -10.79 -0.45 13.57
C ASP A 120 -12.22 -0.84 13.11
N PHE A 121 -12.50 -2.14 12.95
CA PHE A 121 -13.82 -2.71 12.76
C PHE A 121 -14.79 -2.29 13.85
N SER A 122 -14.37 -2.28 15.11
CA SER A 122 -15.26 -1.92 16.22
C SER A 122 -15.75 -0.47 16.12
N GLU A 123 -14.94 0.46 15.65
CA GLU A 123 -15.38 1.84 15.41
C GLU A 123 -16.25 1.94 14.14
N GLY A 124 -15.86 1.21 13.09
CA GLY A 124 -16.62 1.15 11.85
C GLY A 124 -18.02 0.57 12.06
N GLU A 125 -18.12 -0.58 12.73
CA GLU A 125 -19.39 -1.24 13.07
C GLU A 125 -20.26 -0.35 13.96
N ARG A 126 -19.68 0.27 15.00
CA ARG A 126 -20.43 1.22 15.87
C ARG A 126 -20.96 2.41 15.08
N ARG A 127 -20.25 2.88 14.05
CA ARG A 127 -20.75 3.96 13.18
C ARG A 127 -21.87 3.45 12.27
N GLU A 128 -21.79 2.25 11.74
CA GLU A 128 -22.87 1.63 10.97
C GLU A 128 -24.13 1.54 11.80
N ASP A 129 -24.06 0.92 12.98
CA ASP A 129 -25.19 0.77 13.90
C ASP A 129 -25.81 2.12 14.26
N ARG A 130 -24.99 3.08 14.65
CA ARG A 130 -25.45 4.44 15.00
C ARG A 130 -26.19 5.12 13.86
N TYR A 131 -25.70 5.02 12.63
CA TYR A 131 -26.36 5.67 11.49
C TYR A 131 -27.61 4.91 11.06
N LEU A 132 -27.63 3.59 11.19
CA LEU A 132 -28.82 2.77 10.97
C LEU A 132 -29.93 3.13 12.01
N GLU A 133 -29.62 3.15 13.31
CA GLU A 133 -30.55 3.53 14.39
C GLU A 133 -31.14 4.93 14.21
N ARG A 134 -30.35 5.85 13.64
CA ARG A 134 -30.77 7.22 13.36
C ARG A 134 -31.45 7.41 12.00
N ASN A 135 -31.70 6.33 11.29
CA ASN A 135 -32.26 6.33 9.94
C ASN A 135 -31.48 7.21 8.93
N GLN A 136 -30.16 7.34 9.13
CA GLN A 136 -29.26 8.06 8.23
C GLN A 136 -28.70 7.09 7.17
N ILE A 137 -29.57 6.62 6.29
CA ILE A 137 -29.32 5.50 5.37
C ILE A 137 -28.10 5.72 4.46
N ASP A 138 -27.88 6.94 3.94
CA ASP A 138 -26.74 7.21 3.06
C ASP A 138 -25.40 7.08 3.80
N LYS A 139 -25.33 7.57 5.04
CA LYS A 139 -24.14 7.42 5.88
C LYS A 139 -23.92 5.96 6.27
N TYR A 140 -25.00 5.26 6.65
CA TYR A 140 -24.96 3.83 6.92
C TYR A 140 -24.37 3.06 5.73
N ARG A 141 -24.90 3.26 4.51
CA ARG A 141 -24.41 2.62 3.29
C ARG A 141 -22.92 2.91 3.06
N TYR A 142 -22.51 4.17 3.19
CA TYR A 142 -21.12 4.58 3.02
C TYR A 142 -20.19 3.85 4.02
N TYR A 143 -20.50 3.85 5.31
CA TYR A 143 -19.64 3.21 6.31
C TYR A 143 -19.62 1.69 6.17
N LYS A 144 -20.76 1.06 5.87
CA LYS A 144 -20.84 -0.37 5.56
C LYS A 144 -19.93 -0.74 4.39
N GLN A 145 -20.02 -0.03 3.29
CA GLN A 145 -19.17 -0.28 2.11
C GLN A 145 -17.69 -0.03 2.40
N ARG A 146 -17.38 1.02 3.17
CA ARG A 146 -16.02 1.31 3.61
C ARG A 146 -15.43 0.18 4.45
N ASN A 147 -16.19 -0.34 5.40
CA ASN A 147 -15.75 -1.44 6.26
C ASN A 147 -15.55 -2.73 5.46
N MET A 148 -16.47 -3.05 4.55
CA MET A 148 -16.31 -4.18 3.62
C MET A 148 -15.05 -4.03 2.76
N MET A 149 -14.75 -2.84 2.26
CA MET A 149 -13.53 -2.56 1.48
C MET A 149 -12.27 -2.73 2.33
N GLN A 150 -12.28 -2.30 3.59
CA GLN A 150 -11.15 -2.49 4.50
C GLN A 150 -10.91 -3.98 4.77
N LEU A 151 -11.97 -4.75 5.05
CA LEU A 151 -11.89 -6.20 5.24
C LEU A 151 -11.33 -6.90 4.01
N TYR A 152 -11.85 -6.55 2.82
CA TYR A 152 -11.34 -7.08 1.56
C TYR A 152 -9.84 -6.83 1.42
N ARG A 153 -9.40 -5.59 1.61
CA ARG A 153 -7.97 -5.23 1.49
C ARG A 153 -7.11 -6.00 2.48
N TYR A 154 -7.55 -6.11 3.71
CA TYR A 154 -6.86 -6.89 4.73
C TYR A 154 -6.73 -8.36 4.33
N LEU A 155 -7.83 -9.01 3.96
CA LEU A 155 -7.81 -10.40 3.50
C LEU A 155 -6.93 -10.59 2.26
N PHE A 156 -7.05 -9.68 1.30
CA PHE A 156 -6.25 -9.71 0.09
C PHE A 156 -4.74 -9.66 0.39
N GLU A 157 -4.31 -8.82 1.31
CA GLU A 157 -2.91 -8.73 1.73
C GLU A 157 -2.47 -9.99 2.47
N LYS A 158 -3.26 -10.47 3.44
CA LYS A 158 -2.90 -11.62 4.27
C LYS A 158 -2.84 -12.93 3.51
N LEU A 159 -3.76 -13.16 2.57
CA LEU A 159 -3.77 -14.36 1.73
C LEU A 159 -2.49 -14.57 0.91
N GLY A 160 -1.71 -13.54 0.62
CA GLY A 160 -0.47 -13.67 -0.15
C GLY A 160 0.81 -13.48 0.67
N ALA A 161 0.68 -13.32 1.98
CA ALA A 161 1.83 -13.09 2.84
C ALA A 161 2.55 -14.41 3.19
N ASN A 162 3.86 -14.44 2.96
CA ASN A 162 4.79 -15.46 3.43
C ASN A 162 4.34 -16.93 3.21
N PRO A 163 4.01 -17.36 1.98
CA PRO A 163 3.67 -18.75 1.71
C PRO A 163 4.88 -19.65 1.95
N SER A 164 4.67 -20.81 2.58
CA SER A 164 5.73 -21.77 2.87
C SER A 164 6.17 -22.56 1.64
N THR A 165 5.26 -22.72 0.68
CA THR A 165 5.50 -23.43 -0.58
C THR A 165 4.93 -22.67 -1.77
N VAL A 166 5.44 -22.97 -2.98
CA VAL A 166 4.91 -22.39 -4.21
C VAL A 166 3.45 -22.80 -4.46
N GLN A 167 3.08 -24.01 -4.07
CA GLN A 167 1.68 -24.47 -4.19
C GLN A 167 0.74 -23.70 -3.26
N GLU A 168 1.17 -23.41 -2.03
CA GLU A 168 0.41 -22.55 -1.11
C GLU A 168 0.25 -21.14 -1.67
N LYS A 169 1.32 -20.60 -2.27
CA LYS A 169 1.29 -19.31 -2.98
C LYS A 169 0.27 -19.29 -4.12
N ILE A 170 0.25 -20.34 -4.96
CA ILE A 170 -0.73 -20.48 -6.04
C ILE A 170 -2.15 -20.49 -5.47
N ASN A 171 -2.42 -21.32 -4.47
CA ASN A 171 -3.74 -21.43 -3.85
C ASN A 171 -4.20 -20.07 -3.28
N ALA A 172 -3.33 -19.37 -2.57
CA ALA A 172 -3.63 -18.07 -1.98
C ALA A 172 -3.95 -17.01 -3.06
N LEU A 173 -3.17 -16.98 -4.15
CA LEU A 173 -3.39 -16.04 -5.25
C LEU A 173 -4.67 -16.36 -6.04
N GLN A 174 -5.06 -17.64 -6.16
CA GLN A 174 -6.33 -18.04 -6.72
C GLN A 174 -7.51 -17.61 -5.85
N VAL A 175 -7.40 -17.75 -4.53
CA VAL A 175 -8.43 -17.27 -3.59
C VAL A 175 -8.55 -15.73 -3.68
N ARG A 176 -7.44 -14.99 -3.82
CA ARG A 176 -7.47 -13.54 -4.07
C ARG A 176 -8.25 -13.22 -5.36
N ALA A 177 -7.97 -13.91 -6.46
CA ALA A 177 -8.67 -13.70 -7.71
C ALA A 177 -10.18 -13.94 -7.56
N SER A 178 -10.56 -15.06 -6.92
CA SER A 178 -11.97 -15.39 -6.65
C SER A 178 -12.66 -14.33 -5.77
N LEU A 179 -11.95 -13.79 -4.77
CA LEU A 179 -12.47 -12.72 -3.92
C LEU A 179 -12.72 -11.43 -4.73
N GLN A 180 -11.80 -11.09 -5.64
CA GLN A 180 -11.97 -9.95 -6.54
C GLN A 180 -13.13 -10.15 -7.51
N ASP A 181 -13.25 -11.35 -8.07
CA ASP A 181 -14.36 -11.69 -8.95
C ASP A 181 -15.71 -11.57 -8.24
N ALA A 182 -15.82 -12.11 -7.02
CA ALA A 182 -17.04 -12.06 -6.24
C ALA A 182 -17.46 -10.65 -5.82
N LEU A 183 -16.51 -9.80 -5.44
CA LEU A 183 -16.81 -8.48 -4.90
C LEU A 183 -16.92 -7.39 -5.98
N PHE A 184 -16.18 -7.51 -7.08
CA PHE A 184 -16.05 -6.43 -8.08
C PHE A 184 -16.41 -6.87 -9.51
N GLY A 185 -16.76 -8.13 -9.73
CA GLY A 185 -17.01 -8.64 -11.08
C GLY A 185 -15.74 -8.86 -11.90
N GLY A 186 -14.63 -9.16 -11.21
CA GLY A 186 -13.37 -9.58 -11.82
C GLY A 186 -12.75 -8.56 -12.77
N GLU A 187 -12.55 -8.97 -14.02
CA GLU A 187 -11.92 -8.15 -15.08
C GLU A 187 -12.64 -6.80 -15.35
N ASN A 188 -13.92 -6.69 -14.97
CA ASN A 188 -14.72 -5.50 -15.25
C ASN A 188 -14.60 -4.41 -14.17
N ALA A 189 -13.97 -4.70 -13.05
CA ALA A 189 -13.82 -3.76 -11.94
C ALA A 189 -12.68 -2.75 -12.19
N ILE A 190 -12.99 -1.66 -12.87
CA ILE A 190 -12.00 -0.66 -13.29
C ILE A 190 -11.16 -0.13 -12.12
N CYS A 191 -11.76 0.11 -10.94
CA CYS A 191 -11.07 0.63 -9.76
C CYS A 191 -10.06 -0.35 -9.15
N GLU A 192 -10.26 -1.65 -9.31
CA GLU A 192 -9.40 -2.70 -8.78
C GLU A 192 -8.57 -3.41 -9.88
N LYS A 193 -8.68 -2.96 -11.13
CA LYS A 193 -8.05 -3.58 -12.31
C LYS A 193 -6.53 -3.73 -12.18
N TYR A 194 -5.85 -2.69 -11.68
CA TYR A 194 -4.41 -2.78 -11.42
C TYR A 194 -4.07 -3.89 -10.43
N ARG A 195 -4.82 -3.99 -9.33
CA ARG A 195 -4.60 -5.02 -8.31
C ARG A 195 -4.93 -6.41 -8.83
N TYR A 196 -5.98 -6.54 -9.64
CA TYR A 196 -6.31 -7.78 -10.33
C TYR A 196 -5.18 -8.21 -11.28
N ALA A 197 -4.74 -7.31 -12.15
CA ALA A 197 -3.65 -7.57 -13.09
C ALA A 197 -2.35 -7.97 -12.36
N PHE A 198 -2.02 -7.28 -11.27
CA PHE A 198 -0.83 -7.60 -10.48
C PHE A 198 -0.96 -8.96 -9.77
N ASN A 199 -2.14 -9.33 -9.28
CA ASN A 199 -2.39 -10.66 -8.73
C ASN A 199 -2.21 -11.77 -9.79
N GLN A 200 -2.70 -11.55 -11.02
CA GLN A 200 -2.49 -12.46 -12.14
C GLN A 200 -1.00 -12.56 -12.53
N LEU A 201 -0.24 -11.47 -12.43
CA LEU A 201 1.21 -11.47 -12.65
C LEU A 201 1.93 -12.38 -11.65
N LEU A 202 1.62 -12.23 -10.36
CA LEU A 202 2.19 -13.08 -9.30
C LEU A 202 1.80 -14.55 -9.47
N LEU A 203 0.56 -14.81 -9.86
CA LEU A 203 0.05 -16.15 -10.11
C LEU A 203 0.75 -16.80 -11.31
N SER A 204 0.95 -16.04 -12.40
CA SER A 204 1.71 -16.49 -13.56
C SER A 204 3.13 -16.90 -13.19
N ALA A 205 3.85 -16.06 -12.46
CA ALA A 205 5.20 -16.37 -12.00
C ALA A 205 5.25 -17.65 -11.15
N ALA A 206 4.28 -17.82 -10.24
CA ALA A 206 4.19 -19.02 -9.40
C ALA A 206 3.91 -20.29 -10.22
N PHE A 207 3.05 -20.22 -11.23
CA PHE A 207 2.83 -21.34 -12.14
C PHE A 207 4.09 -21.71 -12.95
N PHE A 208 4.83 -20.73 -13.47
CA PHE A 208 6.08 -21.02 -14.17
C PHE A 208 7.15 -21.59 -13.22
N GLU A 209 7.18 -21.16 -11.97
CA GLU A 209 8.09 -21.71 -10.94
C GLU A 209 7.79 -23.21 -10.67
N CYS A 210 6.52 -23.63 -10.80
CA CYS A 210 6.08 -25.05 -10.70
C CYS A 210 6.13 -25.81 -12.02
N GLY A 211 6.55 -25.20 -13.12
CA GLY A 211 6.55 -25.85 -14.46
C GLY A 211 5.17 -25.95 -15.12
N GLN A 212 4.14 -25.33 -14.58
CA GLN A 212 2.76 -25.30 -15.11
C GLN A 212 2.65 -24.19 -16.18
N LYS A 213 3.25 -24.46 -17.36
CA LYS A 213 3.41 -23.45 -18.41
C LYS A 213 2.11 -22.93 -18.98
N GLN A 214 1.13 -23.79 -19.20
CA GLN A 214 -0.14 -23.41 -19.81
C GLN A 214 -0.91 -22.45 -18.91
N GLU A 215 -1.01 -22.78 -17.63
CA GLU A 215 -1.64 -21.97 -16.60
C GLU A 215 -0.87 -20.66 -16.39
N GLY A 216 0.47 -20.73 -16.43
CA GLY A 216 1.37 -19.57 -16.34
C GLY A 216 1.09 -18.57 -17.44
N TYR A 217 1.02 -19.02 -18.70
CA TYR A 217 0.70 -18.13 -19.81
C TYR A 217 -0.73 -17.60 -19.77
N SER A 218 -1.71 -18.42 -19.37
CA SER A 218 -3.09 -17.96 -19.23
C SER A 218 -3.21 -16.83 -18.20
N ALA A 219 -2.52 -16.95 -17.07
CA ALA A 219 -2.48 -15.90 -16.06
C ALA A 219 -1.70 -14.66 -16.55
N LEU A 220 -0.58 -14.85 -17.28
CA LEU A 220 0.20 -13.73 -17.83
C LEU A 220 -0.60 -12.91 -18.85
N GLU A 221 -1.32 -13.56 -19.75
CA GLU A 221 -2.19 -12.89 -20.73
C GLU A 221 -3.27 -12.03 -20.03
N LYS A 222 -3.92 -12.57 -19.00
CA LYS A 222 -4.88 -11.81 -18.18
C LYS A 222 -4.22 -10.61 -17.48
N SER A 223 -3.02 -10.82 -16.98
CA SER A 223 -2.25 -9.76 -16.33
C SER A 223 -1.91 -8.63 -17.32
N ILE A 224 -1.31 -8.96 -18.47
CA ILE A 224 -0.91 -7.98 -19.48
C ILE A 224 -2.13 -7.23 -20.00
N LYS A 225 -3.22 -7.92 -20.38
CA LYS A 225 -4.48 -7.29 -20.77
C LYS A 225 -4.99 -6.31 -19.70
N GLY A 226 -5.02 -6.73 -18.45
CA GLY A 226 -5.47 -5.86 -17.35
C GLY A 226 -4.60 -4.64 -17.15
N PHE A 227 -3.27 -4.74 -17.30
CA PHE A 227 -2.37 -3.60 -17.24
C PHE A 227 -2.51 -2.68 -18.46
N VAL A 228 -2.63 -3.22 -19.67
CA VAL A 228 -2.87 -2.42 -20.90
C VAL A 228 -4.14 -1.60 -20.73
N GLU A 229 -5.24 -2.21 -20.30
CA GLU A 229 -6.49 -1.51 -20.04
C GLU A 229 -6.36 -0.47 -18.93
N TRP A 230 -5.65 -0.76 -17.85
CA TRP A 230 -5.41 0.19 -16.76
C TRP A 230 -4.57 1.39 -17.22
N PHE A 231 -3.49 1.14 -17.95
CA PHE A 231 -2.59 2.21 -18.39
C PHE A 231 -3.15 3.02 -19.56
N SER A 232 -4.16 2.53 -20.26
CA SER A 232 -4.92 3.29 -21.27
C SER A 232 -5.85 4.35 -20.64
N ILE A 233 -6.13 4.25 -19.34
CA ILE A 233 -6.89 5.28 -18.62
C ILE A 233 -6.00 6.52 -18.44
N PRO A 234 -6.50 7.75 -18.70
CA PRO A 234 -5.72 8.97 -18.46
C PRO A 234 -5.19 9.05 -17.03
N GLN A 235 -3.97 9.58 -16.88
CA GLN A 235 -3.38 9.78 -15.55
C GLN A 235 -4.22 10.78 -14.75
N ASN A 236 -4.42 10.49 -13.46
CA ASN A 236 -5.28 11.24 -12.53
C ASN A 236 -6.78 11.21 -12.86
N GLU A 237 -7.23 10.38 -13.81
CA GLU A 237 -8.65 10.13 -14.01
C GLU A 237 -9.31 9.61 -12.75
N GLU A 238 -10.49 10.11 -12.42
CA GLU A 238 -11.27 9.65 -11.27
C GLU A 238 -12.12 8.44 -11.66
N LEU A 239 -11.84 7.32 -10.98
CA LEU A 239 -12.51 6.05 -11.23
C LEU A 239 -13.49 5.77 -10.11
N TYR A 240 -14.75 5.62 -10.45
CA TYR A 240 -15.84 5.40 -9.51
C TYR A 240 -16.09 3.91 -9.33
N PHE A 241 -16.32 3.52 -8.08
CA PHE A 241 -16.76 2.17 -7.78
C PHE A 241 -18.22 1.96 -8.25
N SER A 242 -18.56 0.73 -8.50
CA SER A 242 -19.91 0.31 -8.89
C SER A 242 -20.40 -0.86 -8.04
N GLY A 243 -21.68 -1.22 -8.17
CA GLY A 243 -22.27 -2.34 -7.47
C GLY A 243 -22.25 -2.17 -5.96
N LEU A 244 -21.57 -3.08 -5.25
CA LEU A 244 -21.54 -3.10 -3.78
C LEU A 244 -20.78 -1.93 -3.15
N PHE A 245 -20.06 -1.12 -3.93
CA PHE A 245 -19.15 -0.08 -3.45
C PHE A 245 -19.43 1.31 -4.03
N ASP A 246 -20.63 1.52 -4.56
CA ASP A 246 -21.04 2.72 -5.30
C ASP A 246 -21.03 4.03 -4.48
N THR A 247 -21.03 3.96 -3.15
CA THR A 247 -20.98 5.14 -2.27
C THR A 247 -19.56 5.54 -1.87
N LEU A 248 -18.54 4.74 -2.22
CA LEU A 248 -17.16 5.06 -1.89
C LEU A 248 -16.63 6.19 -2.77
N LYS A 249 -15.68 6.96 -2.19
CA LYS A 249 -14.98 8.00 -2.95
C LYS A 249 -14.23 7.39 -4.14
N PRO A 250 -14.17 8.09 -5.27
CA PRO A 250 -13.41 7.63 -6.41
C PRO A 250 -11.92 7.46 -6.08
N VAL A 251 -11.28 6.56 -6.79
CA VAL A 251 -9.83 6.41 -6.77
C VAL A 251 -9.23 7.06 -8.01
N LYS A 252 -7.99 7.56 -7.90
CA LYS A 252 -7.28 8.13 -9.05
C LYS A 252 -6.28 7.12 -9.59
N ARG A 253 -6.14 7.09 -10.92
CA ARG A 253 -5.06 6.34 -11.55
C ARG A 253 -3.73 7.06 -11.29
N THR A 254 -2.84 6.48 -10.47
CA THR A 254 -1.56 7.08 -10.08
C THR A 254 -0.32 6.24 -10.47
N LYS A 255 -0.51 4.97 -10.85
CA LYS A 255 0.59 4.07 -11.19
C LYS A 255 1.01 4.25 -12.65
N SER A 256 2.33 4.18 -12.92
CA SER A 256 2.91 4.13 -14.26
C SER A 256 3.29 2.70 -14.64
N VAL A 257 3.52 2.45 -15.93
CA VAL A 257 3.97 1.13 -16.42
C VAL A 257 5.34 0.78 -15.86
N ASP A 258 6.21 1.77 -15.63
CA ASP A 258 7.53 1.57 -15.04
C ASP A 258 7.45 0.91 -13.65
N SER A 259 6.29 0.98 -13.00
CA SER A 259 6.05 0.26 -11.73
C SER A 259 5.87 -1.25 -11.91
N VAL A 260 5.67 -1.76 -13.12
CA VAL A 260 5.37 -3.17 -13.42
C VAL A 260 6.47 -3.86 -14.22
N VAL A 261 7.04 -3.18 -15.23
CA VAL A 261 8.06 -3.74 -16.12
C VAL A 261 9.22 -4.42 -15.36
N PRO A 262 9.77 -3.87 -14.27
CA PRO A 262 10.86 -4.49 -13.52
C PRO A 262 10.53 -5.88 -12.95
N PHE A 263 9.24 -6.20 -12.76
CA PHE A 263 8.81 -7.52 -12.28
C PHE A 263 8.75 -8.56 -13.40
N LEU A 264 8.68 -8.14 -14.65
CA LEU A 264 8.70 -9.01 -15.83
C LEU A 264 10.14 -9.25 -16.32
N VAL A 265 10.89 -8.16 -16.45
CA VAL A 265 12.26 -8.17 -16.98
C VAL A 265 13.11 -7.18 -16.20
N GLY A 266 14.27 -7.58 -15.71
CA GLY A 266 15.18 -6.70 -14.98
C GLY A 266 15.57 -7.20 -13.60
N ASP A 267 16.06 -6.30 -12.78
CA ASP A 267 16.63 -6.56 -11.46
C ASP A 267 15.60 -6.99 -10.38
N ARG A 268 14.32 -6.77 -10.63
CA ARG A 268 13.20 -7.20 -9.78
C ARG A 268 12.36 -8.32 -10.40
N GLN A 269 12.89 -8.99 -11.42
CA GLN A 269 12.17 -10.06 -12.11
C GLN A 269 11.65 -11.10 -11.12
N LEU A 270 10.37 -11.45 -11.24
CA LEU A 270 9.76 -12.46 -10.38
C LEU A 270 10.34 -13.83 -10.69
N LYS A 271 10.67 -14.56 -9.62
CA LYS A 271 11.09 -15.96 -9.72
C LYS A 271 10.04 -16.76 -10.50
N GLY A 272 10.48 -17.61 -11.41
CA GLY A 272 9.64 -18.34 -12.35
C GLY A 272 9.64 -17.73 -13.77
N PHE A 273 9.70 -16.41 -13.94
CA PHE A 273 9.83 -15.81 -15.26
C PHE A 273 11.20 -16.07 -15.92
N GLU A 274 12.23 -16.27 -15.14
CA GLU A 274 13.55 -16.71 -15.63
C GLU A 274 13.48 -18.01 -16.46
N ASN A 275 12.52 -18.88 -16.16
CA ASN A 275 12.32 -20.15 -16.86
C ASN A 275 11.75 -19.98 -18.29
N VAL A 276 11.10 -18.84 -18.57
CA VAL A 276 10.38 -18.59 -19.82
C VAL A 276 10.75 -17.27 -20.49
N SER A 277 11.64 -16.48 -19.91
CA SER A 277 12.02 -15.15 -20.41
C SER A 277 12.62 -15.13 -21.81
N HIS A 278 13.12 -16.28 -22.29
CA HIS A 278 13.66 -16.48 -23.62
C HIS A 278 12.64 -16.97 -24.66
N GLU A 279 11.41 -17.28 -24.23
CA GLU A 279 10.38 -17.80 -25.12
C GLU A 279 9.69 -16.65 -25.87
N ASP A 280 9.49 -16.82 -27.18
CA ASP A 280 8.89 -15.80 -28.07
C ASP A 280 7.55 -15.26 -27.53
N LYS A 281 6.73 -16.16 -26.97
CA LYS A 281 5.43 -15.80 -26.39
C LYS A 281 5.58 -14.86 -25.20
N PHE A 282 6.54 -15.12 -24.30
CA PHE A 282 6.81 -14.26 -23.14
C PHE A 282 7.34 -12.90 -23.59
N VAL A 283 8.28 -12.89 -24.53
CA VAL A 283 8.85 -11.67 -25.10
C VAL A 283 7.78 -10.81 -25.75
N SER A 284 6.89 -11.42 -26.57
CA SER A 284 5.80 -10.72 -27.23
C SER A 284 4.83 -10.06 -26.25
N LEU A 285 4.41 -10.77 -25.22
CA LEU A 285 3.52 -10.24 -24.18
C LEU A 285 4.15 -9.09 -23.38
N THR A 286 5.45 -9.21 -23.09
CA THR A 286 6.19 -8.15 -22.38
C THR A 286 6.33 -6.90 -23.25
N GLN A 287 6.58 -7.07 -24.55
CA GLN A 287 6.64 -5.96 -25.51
C GLN A 287 5.30 -5.26 -25.68
N GLU A 288 4.18 -5.99 -25.70
CA GLU A 288 2.84 -5.41 -25.74
C GLU A 288 2.62 -4.43 -24.59
N LEU A 289 2.98 -4.82 -23.35
CA LEU A 289 2.88 -3.93 -22.22
C LEU A 289 3.80 -2.70 -22.35
N GLN A 290 5.04 -2.89 -22.80
CA GLN A 290 6.00 -1.80 -22.97
C GLN A 290 5.56 -0.78 -24.03
N GLN A 291 4.95 -1.22 -25.12
CA GLN A 291 4.44 -0.35 -26.18
C GLN A 291 3.26 0.52 -25.71
N THR A 292 2.48 0.06 -24.75
CA THR A 292 1.38 0.85 -24.16
C THR A 292 1.88 2.12 -23.43
N VAL A 293 3.16 2.18 -23.09
CA VAL A 293 3.81 3.35 -22.44
C VAL A 293 4.12 4.46 -23.43
N SER A 294 4.31 4.10 -24.69
CA SER A 294 4.82 5.00 -25.72
C SER A 294 3.71 5.81 -26.40
N LEU A 295 2.48 5.63 -25.98
CA LEU A 295 1.27 6.38 -26.40
C LEU A 295 0.80 7.32 -25.30
#